data_d49ef609696db7a060fc040f0b00ac11
#
_entry.id   d49ef609696db7a060fc040f0b00ac11
#
_cell.length_a   1.000
_cell.length_b   1.000
_cell.length_c   1.000
_cell.angle_alpha   90.00
_cell.angle_beta   90.00
_cell.angle_gamma   90.00
#
_symmetry.space_group_name_H-M   'P 1'
#
loop_
_entity.id
_entity.type
_entity.pdbx_description
1 polymer ?
#
loop_
_entity_poly.entity_id
_entity_poly.type
_entity_poly.pdbx_seq_one_letter_code
_entity_poly.pdbx_strand_id
1 'polypeptide(L)'
;IVGINPTWYPRPPVTYMSPGHTGVNVYGQGHVICHNRITRFSDAAAIYNFGPPGDDLLKHCVSIDFYNNDLSWAQDDTFEADYGCHNVRFYRNRCYNAHTGMSTQPFYGGPVYLIRNEIYGITSLSYKLNNYPAGILAYNNTSCCAGQGFRPPPIWQNGHFRNNLFMGGSGYAMESGSPTAYSTMDYDAYRRNEADRFISWKDYQGKVGRYQSLDAFFRATGLEEHGMMADYDIFVKAGPPEQGKSYEPPDYDLRLANGAKVVDAGTALAQITDGFTGKAPDLGCYELGQEPPHYGPRPLGDGPK
;
A
#
# COMPACT_ATOMS: atom_id res chain seq x y z
N ILE A 1 -18.51 -10.80 0.14
CA ILE A 1 -18.64 -10.78 1.62
C ILE A 1 -18.98 -9.35 2.02
N VAL A 2 -20.11 -9.14 2.68
CA VAL A 2 -20.59 -7.82 3.07
C VAL A 2 -20.82 -7.82 4.59
N GLY A 3 -20.12 -6.93 5.28
CA GLY A 3 -20.31 -6.69 6.71
C GLY A 3 -21.49 -5.77 7.01
N ILE A 4 -21.70 -5.49 8.26
CA ILE A 4 -22.85 -4.73 8.78
C ILE A 4 -22.49 -3.28 9.17
N ASN A 5 -21.22 -2.87 9.07
CA ASN A 5 -20.84 -1.52 9.45
C ASN A 5 -21.50 -0.49 8.52
N PRO A 6 -22.26 0.46 9.06
CA PRO A 6 -23.02 1.42 8.25
C PRO A 6 -22.15 2.50 7.64
N THR A 7 -20.99 2.77 8.23
CA THR A 7 -20.05 3.81 7.83
C THR A 7 -18.61 3.37 8.07
N TRP A 8 -17.69 3.88 7.27
CA TRP A 8 -16.26 3.70 7.46
C TRP A 8 -15.59 4.98 8.01
N TYR A 9 -16.28 6.11 7.92
CA TYR A 9 -15.77 7.40 8.37
C TYR A 9 -16.86 8.22 9.09
N PRO A 10 -16.56 8.97 10.18
CA PRO A 10 -15.26 8.94 10.87
C PRO A 10 -14.96 7.55 11.46
N ARG A 11 -13.67 7.24 11.66
CA ARG A 11 -13.28 5.97 12.31
C ARG A 11 -13.93 5.90 13.70
N PRO A 12 -14.74 4.88 13.97
CA PRO A 12 -15.35 4.76 15.29
C PRO A 12 -14.29 4.53 16.37
N PRO A 13 -14.56 4.90 17.63
CA PRO A 13 -13.69 4.54 18.75
C PRO A 13 -13.45 3.03 18.80
N VAL A 14 -12.26 2.62 19.18
CA VAL A 14 -11.83 1.19 19.27
C VAL A 14 -12.79 0.31 20.10
N THR A 15 -13.55 0.90 21.01
CA THR A 15 -14.57 0.22 21.81
C THR A 15 -15.72 -0.39 21.00
N TYR A 16 -15.87 -0.01 19.76
CA TYR A 16 -16.89 -0.55 18.83
C TYR A 16 -16.36 -1.66 17.93
N MET A 17 -15.11 -2.04 18.06
CA MET A 17 -14.57 -3.22 17.41
C MET A 17 -15.18 -4.47 18.07
N SER A 18 -16.39 -4.79 17.66
CA SER A 18 -17.12 -5.98 18.18
C SER A 18 -16.49 -7.26 17.62
N PRO A 19 -16.63 -8.41 18.31
CA PRO A 19 -16.29 -9.72 17.75
C PRO A 19 -16.95 -9.92 16.36
N GLY A 20 -16.18 -10.41 15.40
CA GLY A 20 -16.66 -10.59 14.02
C GLY A 20 -16.49 -9.37 13.10
N HIS A 21 -15.64 -8.45 13.46
CA HIS A 21 -15.40 -7.23 12.69
C HIS A 21 -14.48 -7.38 11.47
N THR A 22 -13.81 -8.51 11.29
CA THR A 22 -12.95 -8.78 10.13
C THR A 22 -13.69 -9.58 9.07
N GLY A 23 -13.61 -9.13 7.81
CA GLY A 23 -14.33 -9.76 6.70
C GLY A 23 -13.80 -11.14 6.34
N VAL A 24 -12.49 -11.26 6.20
CA VAL A 24 -11.77 -12.53 6.06
C VAL A 24 -10.54 -12.49 6.95
N ASN A 25 -10.43 -13.41 7.88
CA ASN A 25 -9.23 -13.62 8.66
C ASN A 25 -8.74 -15.06 8.49
N VAL A 26 -7.48 -15.21 8.09
CA VAL A 26 -6.83 -16.53 7.99
C VAL A 26 -5.52 -16.51 8.75
N TYR A 27 -5.18 -17.63 9.35
CA TYR A 27 -3.87 -17.87 9.96
C TYR A 27 -3.41 -19.29 9.65
N GLY A 28 -2.13 -19.56 9.89
CA GLY A 28 -1.51 -20.82 9.48
C GLY A 28 -0.85 -20.67 8.11
N GLN A 29 -0.79 -21.74 7.34
CA GLN A 29 0.08 -21.83 6.18
C GLN A 29 -0.67 -22.12 4.88
N GLY A 30 -0.18 -21.56 3.76
CA GLY A 30 -0.57 -21.98 2.42
C GLY A 30 -1.96 -21.53 1.96
N HIS A 31 -2.49 -20.43 2.52
CA HIS A 31 -3.81 -19.92 2.12
C HIS A 31 -3.74 -19.08 0.85
N VAL A 32 -4.78 -19.17 0.02
CA VAL A 32 -4.98 -18.31 -1.16
C VAL A 32 -6.37 -17.69 -1.10
N ILE A 33 -6.41 -16.37 -1.01
CA ILE A 33 -7.63 -15.56 -0.98
C ILE A 33 -7.63 -14.64 -2.19
N CYS A 34 -8.50 -14.89 -3.15
CA CYS A 34 -8.51 -14.13 -4.40
C CYS A 34 -9.92 -13.93 -4.95
N HIS A 35 -10.07 -12.87 -5.74
CA HIS A 35 -11.30 -12.54 -6.46
C HIS A 35 -12.53 -12.39 -5.55
N ASN A 36 -12.33 -11.84 -4.34
CA ASN A 36 -13.42 -11.53 -3.43
C ASN A 36 -13.74 -10.05 -3.44
N ARG A 37 -15.01 -9.71 -3.28
CA ARG A 37 -15.43 -8.37 -2.85
C ARG A 37 -15.73 -8.44 -1.35
N ILE A 38 -14.98 -7.64 -0.56
CA ILE A 38 -15.08 -7.62 0.90
C ILE A 38 -15.28 -6.17 1.33
N THR A 39 -16.38 -5.89 1.99
CA THR A 39 -16.78 -4.51 2.29
C THR A 39 -17.57 -4.40 3.60
N ARG A 40 -17.49 -3.24 4.26
CA ARG A 40 -18.25 -2.88 5.47
C ARG A 40 -17.85 -3.67 6.71
N PHE A 41 -16.55 -3.81 6.92
CA PHE A 41 -15.97 -4.39 8.13
C PHE A 41 -15.09 -3.37 8.85
N SER A 42 -14.59 -3.71 10.03
CA SER A 42 -13.50 -2.96 10.65
C SER A 42 -12.26 -3.16 9.80
N ASP A 43 -11.84 -4.40 9.62
CA ASP A 43 -10.77 -4.80 8.72
C ASP A 43 -11.35 -5.65 7.60
N ALA A 44 -11.06 -5.30 6.35
CA ALA A 44 -11.62 -6.08 5.25
C ALA A 44 -10.98 -7.47 5.17
N ALA A 45 -9.65 -7.55 5.26
CA ALA A 45 -8.92 -8.81 5.22
C ALA A 45 -7.76 -8.79 6.23
N ALA A 46 -7.50 -9.92 6.87
CA ALA A 46 -6.43 -10.06 7.85
C ALA A 46 -5.76 -11.43 7.82
N ILE A 47 -4.51 -11.48 8.33
CA ILE A 47 -3.73 -12.71 8.51
C ILE A 47 -3.13 -12.74 9.93
N TYR A 48 -3.91 -12.89 10.95
CA TYR A 48 -3.34 -12.89 12.30
C TYR A 48 -4.00 -13.92 13.23
N ASN A 49 -3.24 -14.37 14.18
CA ASN A 49 -3.68 -15.23 15.29
C ASN A 49 -3.62 -14.48 16.63
N PHE A 50 -4.04 -13.20 16.64
CA PHE A 50 -4.19 -12.36 17.83
C PHE A 50 -2.99 -12.35 18.79
N GLY A 51 -1.78 -12.32 18.27
CA GLY A 51 -0.57 -12.20 19.07
C GLY A 51 0.70 -12.68 18.36
N PRO A 52 1.85 -12.53 19.02
CA PRO A 52 3.12 -13.02 18.48
C PRO A 52 3.08 -14.51 18.16
N PRO A 53 3.83 -14.96 17.14
CA PRO A 53 3.95 -16.38 16.86
C PRO A 53 4.50 -17.12 18.09
N GLY A 54 3.82 -18.19 18.49
CA GLY A 54 4.27 -19.09 19.54
C GLY A 54 5.01 -20.30 18.96
N ASP A 55 5.12 -21.37 19.74
CA ASP A 55 5.84 -22.59 19.33
C ASP A 55 5.05 -23.47 18.36
N ASP A 56 3.75 -23.25 18.21
CA ASP A 56 2.91 -23.99 17.29
C ASP A 56 3.07 -23.45 15.85
N LEU A 57 3.98 -24.05 15.10
CA LEU A 57 4.29 -23.62 13.74
C LEU A 57 3.10 -23.67 12.76
N LEU A 58 2.08 -24.49 13.04
CA LEU A 58 0.88 -24.56 12.20
C LEU A 58 0.01 -23.31 12.29
N LYS A 59 0.22 -22.49 13.32
CA LYS A 59 -0.47 -21.21 13.49
C LYS A 59 0.30 -20.02 12.92
N HIS A 60 1.52 -20.23 12.47
CA HIS A 60 2.31 -19.15 11.87
C HIS A 60 1.73 -18.74 10.53
N CYS A 61 1.54 -17.45 10.32
CA CYS A 61 1.07 -16.90 9.06
C CYS A 61 2.20 -16.91 8.02
N VAL A 62 2.20 -17.95 7.19
CA VAL A 62 3.27 -18.26 6.24
C VAL A 62 2.73 -18.66 4.89
N SER A 63 3.34 -18.19 3.82
CA SER A 63 2.97 -18.54 2.43
C SER A 63 1.48 -18.30 2.15
N ILE A 64 1.03 -17.09 2.42
CA ILE A 64 -0.35 -16.67 2.24
C ILE A 64 -0.44 -15.67 1.10
N ASP A 65 -1.38 -15.87 0.19
CA ASP A 65 -1.63 -15.02 -0.97
C ASP A 65 -3.00 -14.33 -0.88
N PHE A 66 -2.98 -13.01 -1.02
CA PHE A 66 -4.17 -12.20 -1.30
C PHE A 66 -4.00 -11.49 -2.63
N TYR A 67 -4.86 -11.78 -3.62
CA TYR A 67 -4.76 -11.09 -4.91
C TYR A 67 -6.10 -10.90 -5.62
N ASN A 68 -6.16 -9.88 -6.44
CA ASN A 68 -7.33 -9.51 -7.25
C ASN A 68 -8.63 -9.35 -6.43
N ASN A 69 -8.49 -9.01 -5.15
CA ASN A 69 -9.64 -8.70 -4.31
C ASN A 69 -10.04 -7.24 -4.44
N ASP A 70 -11.31 -6.96 -4.18
CA ASP A 70 -11.94 -5.64 -4.11
C ASP A 70 -12.31 -5.36 -2.65
N LEU A 71 -11.50 -4.56 -1.96
CA LEU A 71 -11.57 -4.33 -0.52
C LEU A 71 -11.98 -2.88 -0.24
N SER A 72 -13.09 -2.68 0.49
CA SER A 72 -13.60 -1.33 0.68
C SER A 72 -14.42 -1.13 1.94
N TRP A 73 -14.64 0.13 2.29
CA TRP A 73 -15.42 0.54 3.46
C TRP A 73 -14.89 -0.12 4.74
N ALA A 74 -13.56 -0.09 4.90
CA ALA A 74 -12.90 -0.56 6.11
C ALA A 74 -12.78 0.58 7.13
N GLN A 75 -13.25 0.33 8.35
CA GLN A 75 -13.16 1.33 9.42
C GLN A 75 -11.74 1.48 9.95
N ASP A 76 -10.91 0.44 9.80
CA ASP A 76 -9.48 0.44 10.06
C ASP A 76 -8.71 0.05 8.80
N ASP A 77 -8.27 -1.17 8.65
CA ASP A 77 -7.36 -1.60 7.61
C ASP A 77 -8.09 -2.30 6.44
N THR A 78 -7.72 -2.02 5.19
CA THR A 78 -8.18 -2.86 4.08
C THR A 78 -7.48 -4.21 4.09
N PHE A 79 -6.20 -4.25 4.49
CA PHE A 79 -5.44 -5.46 4.71
C PHE A 79 -4.56 -5.34 5.95
N GLU A 80 -4.70 -6.29 6.87
CA GLU A 80 -3.95 -6.35 8.11
C GLU A 80 -3.07 -7.61 8.13
N ALA A 81 -1.74 -7.42 8.01
CA ALA A 81 -0.74 -8.49 8.05
C ALA A 81 -0.02 -8.54 9.40
N ASP A 82 -0.74 -8.25 10.47
CA ASP A 82 -0.19 -8.18 11.81
C ASP A 82 0.25 -9.56 12.31
N TYR A 83 1.42 -9.59 12.95
CA TYR A 83 2.07 -10.82 13.40
C TYR A 83 2.40 -11.82 12.26
N GLY A 84 2.41 -11.37 11.02
CA GLY A 84 2.82 -12.19 9.88
C GLY A 84 4.28 -12.62 9.96
N CYS A 85 4.59 -13.85 9.55
CA CYS A 85 5.91 -14.42 9.74
C CYS A 85 6.79 -14.30 8.49
N HIS A 86 6.40 -14.92 7.39
CA HIS A 86 7.17 -14.84 6.15
C HIS A 86 6.38 -15.29 4.91
N ASN A 87 6.83 -14.83 3.76
CA ASN A 87 6.30 -15.16 2.44
C ASN A 87 4.79 -14.89 2.34
N VAL A 88 4.35 -13.72 2.82
CA VAL A 88 2.98 -13.24 2.64
C VAL A 88 2.95 -12.29 1.46
N ARG A 89 2.06 -12.52 0.50
CA ARG A 89 1.95 -11.75 -0.72
C ARG A 89 0.58 -11.11 -0.83
N PHE A 90 0.57 -9.79 -0.81
CA PHE A 90 -0.62 -8.97 -1.06
C PHE A 90 -0.40 -8.21 -2.37
N TYR A 91 -1.05 -8.66 -3.45
CA TYR A 91 -0.74 -8.13 -4.77
C TYR A 91 -1.95 -8.01 -5.68
N ARG A 92 -1.93 -6.96 -6.52
CA ARG A 92 -3.02 -6.68 -7.47
C ARG A 92 -4.39 -6.64 -6.80
N ASN A 93 -4.49 -6.06 -5.60
CA ASN A 93 -5.76 -5.79 -4.94
C ASN A 93 -6.16 -4.34 -5.17
N ARG A 94 -7.45 -4.07 -5.14
CA ARG A 94 -8.01 -2.72 -5.09
C ARG A 94 -8.54 -2.45 -3.69
N CYS A 95 -8.05 -1.35 -3.09
CA CYS A 95 -8.36 -0.93 -1.73
C CYS A 95 -8.89 0.50 -1.75
N TYR A 96 -10.11 0.75 -1.26
CA TYR A 96 -10.66 2.10 -1.27
C TYR A 96 -11.65 2.37 -0.14
N ASN A 97 -11.83 3.65 0.20
CA ASN A 97 -12.70 4.08 1.30
C ASN A 97 -12.33 3.39 2.62
N ALA A 98 -11.13 3.67 3.13
CA ALA A 98 -10.69 3.09 4.38
C ALA A 98 -9.90 4.10 5.22
N HIS A 99 -9.79 3.81 6.52
CA HIS A 99 -8.91 4.57 7.39
C HIS A 99 -7.46 4.33 7.03
N THR A 100 -7.08 3.07 6.85
CA THR A 100 -5.73 2.62 6.50
C THR A 100 -5.77 1.70 5.27
N GLY A 101 -4.75 1.77 4.46
CA GLY A 101 -4.55 0.85 3.35
C GLY A 101 -4.05 -0.51 3.82
N MET A 102 -2.74 -0.69 3.88
CA MET A 102 -2.09 -1.95 4.23
C MET A 102 -1.33 -1.83 5.55
N SER A 103 -1.56 -2.77 6.46
CA SER A 103 -0.93 -2.84 7.78
C SER A 103 0.06 -4.01 7.89
N THR A 104 1.18 -3.74 8.56
CA THR A 104 2.12 -4.75 9.05
C THR A 104 2.59 -4.32 10.45
N GLN A 105 1.99 -4.86 11.54
CA GLN A 105 2.31 -4.36 12.88
C GLN A 105 2.32 -5.45 13.97
N PRO A 106 3.44 -6.16 14.19
CA PRO A 106 4.63 -6.19 13.32
C PRO A 106 4.53 -7.21 12.20
N PHE A 107 5.55 -7.25 11.35
CA PHE A 107 5.86 -8.36 10.47
C PHE A 107 7.26 -8.90 10.82
N TYR A 108 7.42 -10.21 10.92
CA TYR A 108 8.61 -10.83 11.52
C TYR A 108 9.72 -11.19 10.52
N GLY A 109 9.96 -10.31 9.54
CA GLY A 109 11.16 -10.36 8.73
C GLY A 109 11.12 -11.19 7.46
N GLY A 110 9.98 -11.68 7.06
CA GLY A 110 9.62 -12.53 6.12
C GLY A 110 10.13 -12.95 4.77
N PRO A 111 9.95 -12.28 3.65
CA PRO A 111 9.31 -10.95 3.50
C PRO A 111 7.79 -10.95 3.44
N VAL A 112 7.23 -9.75 3.57
CA VAL A 112 5.91 -9.41 3.06
C VAL A 112 6.05 -8.69 1.73
N TYR A 113 5.25 -9.11 0.74
CA TYR A 113 5.23 -8.53 -0.59
C TYR A 113 3.95 -7.70 -0.77
N LEU A 114 4.10 -6.41 -0.96
CA LEU A 114 3.03 -5.47 -1.28
C LEU A 114 3.24 -5.00 -2.72
N ILE A 115 2.54 -5.63 -3.68
CA ILE A 115 2.90 -5.49 -5.09
C ILE A 115 1.69 -5.12 -5.96
N ARG A 116 1.82 -4.08 -6.78
CA ARG A 116 0.83 -3.67 -7.79
C ARG A 116 -0.57 -3.49 -7.20
N ASN A 117 -0.69 -2.97 -5.98
CA ASN A 117 -1.99 -2.67 -5.40
C ASN A 117 -2.46 -1.28 -5.79
N GLU A 118 -3.75 -1.16 -6.09
CA GLU A 118 -4.46 0.10 -6.29
C GLU A 118 -5.09 0.53 -4.96
N ILE A 119 -4.73 1.73 -4.46
CA ILE A 119 -5.19 2.25 -3.18
C ILE A 119 -5.69 3.68 -3.37
N TYR A 120 -6.98 3.94 -3.07
CA TYR A 120 -7.58 5.26 -3.24
C TYR A 120 -8.55 5.63 -2.11
N GLY A 121 -8.58 6.90 -1.73
CA GLY A 121 -9.53 7.38 -0.71
C GLY A 121 -9.21 6.90 0.71
N ILE A 122 -7.91 6.77 1.03
CA ILE A 122 -7.44 6.46 2.38
C ILE A 122 -7.35 7.75 3.19
N THR A 123 -7.86 7.73 4.44
CA THR A 123 -7.92 8.94 5.27
C THR A 123 -6.72 9.13 6.19
N SER A 124 -5.99 8.07 6.53
CA SER A 124 -4.85 8.12 7.46
C SER A 124 -3.55 7.67 6.80
N LEU A 125 -3.29 6.38 6.72
CA LEU A 125 -2.03 5.80 6.26
C LEU A 125 -2.27 4.82 5.11
N SER A 126 -1.65 5.04 3.96
CA SER A 126 -1.62 4.00 2.92
C SER A 126 -0.81 2.78 3.36
N TYR A 127 0.24 3.01 4.16
CA TYR A 127 1.10 1.97 4.74
C TYR A 127 1.22 2.17 6.25
N LYS A 128 0.67 1.26 7.02
CA LYS A 128 0.74 1.25 8.49
C LYS A 128 1.83 0.25 8.92
N LEU A 129 3.05 0.74 9.07
CA LEU A 129 4.24 -0.05 9.41
C LEU A 129 4.60 0.16 10.88
N ASN A 130 3.79 -0.37 11.77
CA ASN A 130 3.91 -0.15 13.23
C ASN A 130 4.59 -1.33 13.93
N ASN A 131 5.04 -1.12 15.17
CA ASN A 131 5.60 -2.16 16.04
C ASN A 131 6.84 -2.86 15.46
N TYR A 132 7.72 -2.10 14.79
CA TYR A 132 9.00 -2.58 14.26
C TYR A 132 8.89 -3.73 13.22
N PRO A 133 8.04 -3.59 12.19
CA PRO A 133 8.00 -4.60 11.14
C PRO A 133 9.29 -4.63 10.34
N ALA A 134 9.64 -5.80 9.83
CA ALA A 134 10.84 -6.00 9.02
C ALA A 134 10.56 -6.84 7.77
N GLY A 135 11.42 -6.69 6.75
CA GLY A 135 11.30 -7.50 5.52
C GLY A 135 10.14 -7.08 4.63
N ILE A 136 10.00 -5.77 4.36
CA ILE A 136 8.91 -5.21 3.56
C ILE A 136 9.41 -5.01 2.14
N LEU A 137 8.74 -5.63 1.16
CA LEU A 137 8.98 -5.43 -0.26
C LEU A 137 7.73 -4.77 -0.88
N ALA A 138 7.80 -3.46 -1.12
CA ALA A 138 6.68 -2.68 -1.67
C ALA A 138 7.03 -2.19 -3.07
N TYR A 139 6.43 -2.81 -4.10
CA TYR A 139 6.79 -2.56 -5.49
C TYR A 139 5.57 -2.26 -6.36
N ASN A 140 5.71 -1.26 -7.21
CA ASN A 140 4.69 -0.90 -8.20
C ASN A 140 3.28 -0.69 -7.60
N ASN A 141 3.16 -0.08 -6.42
CA ASN A 141 1.85 0.27 -5.89
C ASN A 141 1.48 1.71 -6.26
N THR A 142 0.20 1.96 -6.44
CA THR A 142 -0.37 3.31 -6.53
C THR A 142 -1.19 3.59 -5.27
N SER A 143 -0.79 4.59 -4.49
CA SER A 143 -1.49 4.96 -3.26
C SER A 143 -1.88 6.43 -3.24
N CYS A 144 -3.19 6.70 -3.10
CA CYS A 144 -3.79 8.02 -3.05
C CYS A 144 -4.47 8.24 -1.70
N CYS A 145 -3.87 9.08 -0.85
CA CYS A 145 -4.30 9.35 0.51
C CYS A 145 -4.78 10.79 0.65
N ALA A 146 -5.82 11.03 1.43
CA ALA A 146 -6.31 12.39 1.74
C ALA A 146 -5.28 13.20 2.57
N GLY A 147 -4.46 12.50 3.35
CA GLY A 147 -3.34 13.05 4.10
C GLY A 147 -2.02 13.01 3.32
N GLN A 148 -0.97 12.64 4.02
CA GLN A 148 0.40 12.56 3.51
C GLN A 148 0.59 11.36 2.58
N GLY A 149 1.42 11.49 1.55
CA GLY A 149 1.66 10.44 0.55
C GLY A 149 2.31 9.18 1.15
N PHE A 150 3.44 9.34 1.85
CA PHE A 150 4.14 8.25 2.54
C PHE A 150 4.41 8.65 3.99
N ARG A 151 3.70 8.05 4.94
CA ARG A 151 3.78 8.43 6.36
C ARG A 151 3.80 7.25 7.34
N PRO A 152 4.47 6.15 7.09
CA PRO A 152 4.62 5.15 8.16
C PRO A 152 5.50 5.70 9.29
N PRO A 153 5.23 5.34 10.56
CA PRO A 153 6.12 5.70 11.67
C PRO A 153 7.56 5.26 11.39
N PRO A 154 8.58 6.02 11.82
CA PRO A 154 9.98 5.74 11.50
C PRO A 154 10.56 4.61 12.39
N ILE A 155 9.91 3.45 12.38
CA ILE A 155 10.26 2.28 13.21
C ILE A 155 10.29 0.99 12.39
N TRP A 156 9.97 1.02 11.09
CA TRP A 156 10.09 -0.12 10.19
C TRP A 156 11.56 -0.33 9.78
N GLN A 157 11.91 -1.54 9.39
CA GLN A 157 13.28 -1.92 9.07
C GLN A 157 13.34 -2.94 7.93
N ASN A 158 14.49 -2.99 7.26
CA ASN A 158 14.70 -3.88 6.11
C ASN A 158 13.54 -3.79 5.11
N GLY A 159 13.21 -2.57 4.74
CA GLY A 159 12.16 -2.26 3.78
C GLY A 159 12.75 -1.81 2.45
N HIS A 160 12.19 -2.29 1.35
CA HIS A 160 12.62 -1.95 0.00
C HIS A 160 11.43 -1.50 -0.82
N PHE A 161 11.49 -0.26 -1.30
CA PHE A 161 10.42 0.37 -2.06
C PHE A 161 10.94 0.69 -3.47
N ARG A 162 10.18 0.33 -4.51
CA ARG A 162 10.52 0.59 -5.91
C ARG A 162 9.27 0.81 -6.75
N ASN A 163 9.36 1.74 -7.68
CA ASN A 163 8.35 1.99 -8.70
C ASN A 163 6.95 2.35 -8.15
N ASN A 164 6.85 2.87 -6.92
CA ASN A 164 5.57 3.22 -6.33
C ASN A 164 5.16 4.67 -6.67
N LEU A 165 3.85 4.93 -6.62
CA LEU A 165 3.26 6.26 -6.65
C LEU A 165 2.68 6.60 -5.27
N PHE A 166 3.28 7.57 -4.59
CA PHE A 166 2.84 8.06 -3.28
C PHE A 166 2.17 9.43 -3.42
N MET A 167 0.84 9.42 -3.58
CA MET A 167 0.03 10.59 -3.89
C MET A 167 -0.75 11.05 -2.66
N GLY A 168 -0.31 12.11 -2.04
CA GLY A 168 -1.00 12.72 -0.90
C GLY A 168 -1.99 13.81 -1.31
N GLY A 169 -2.84 14.22 -0.35
CA GLY A 169 -3.74 15.38 -0.47
C GLY A 169 -3.29 16.57 0.38
N SER A 170 -2.56 16.34 1.49
CA SER A 170 -2.12 17.39 2.42
C SER A 170 -0.85 16.98 3.19
N GLY A 171 -0.21 17.93 3.85
CA GLY A 171 0.99 17.70 4.65
C GLY A 171 2.23 17.34 3.85
N TYR A 172 3.16 16.61 4.44
CA TYR A 172 4.36 16.16 3.77
C TYR A 172 4.06 15.17 2.64
N ALA A 173 4.84 15.22 1.56
CA ALA A 173 4.86 14.14 0.58
C ALA A 173 5.39 12.84 1.21
N MET A 174 6.45 12.98 2.03
CA MET A 174 7.06 11.89 2.79
C MET A 174 7.37 12.36 4.22
N GLU A 175 6.83 11.67 5.21
CA GLU A 175 7.19 11.86 6.62
C GLU A 175 7.40 10.50 7.28
N SER A 176 8.64 10.06 7.37
CA SER A 176 8.98 8.73 7.89
C SER A 176 10.45 8.65 8.32
N GLY A 177 11.02 7.49 8.24
CA GLY A 177 12.40 7.17 8.52
C GLY A 177 12.60 5.66 8.61
N SER A 178 13.84 5.23 8.78
CA SER A 178 14.16 3.82 9.00
C SER A 178 15.17 3.67 10.13
N PRO A 179 14.97 2.74 11.05
CA PRO A 179 15.93 2.47 12.12
C PRO A 179 17.15 1.67 11.64
N THR A 180 17.22 1.29 10.36
CA THR A 180 18.35 0.50 9.80
C THR A 180 18.92 1.15 8.55
N ALA A 181 20.23 0.99 8.35
CA ALA A 181 20.97 1.56 7.22
C ALA A 181 20.80 0.77 5.90
N TYR A 182 20.20 -0.41 5.93
CA TYR A 182 20.06 -1.28 4.75
C TYR A 182 18.65 -1.30 4.14
N SER A 183 17.75 -0.46 4.62
CA SER A 183 16.51 -0.18 3.91
C SER A 183 16.79 0.69 2.68
N THR A 184 16.06 0.47 1.59
CA THR A 184 16.29 1.20 0.33
C THR A 184 14.98 1.70 -0.27
N MET A 185 15.03 2.89 -0.85
CA MET A 185 13.93 3.50 -1.63
C MET A 185 14.54 4.11 -2.88
N ASP A 186 13.97 3.81 -4.04
CA ASP A 186 14.39 4.41 -5.31
C ASP A 186 13.36 4.17 -6.42
N TYR A 187 13.35 5.00 -7.45
CA TYR A 187 12.37 4.97 -8.54
C TYR A 187 10.93 5.14 -8.06
N ASP A 188 10.69 5.79 -6.95
CA ASP A 188 9.34 6.09 -6.48
C ASP A 188 8.94 7.52 -6.89
N ALA A 189 7.65 7.80 -7.03
CA ALA A 189 7.18 9.15 -7.32
C ALA A 189 6.32 9.71 -6.19
N TYR A 190 6.48 11.01 -5.95
CA TYR A 190 5.88 11.72 -4.84
C TYR A 190 5.13 12.95 -5.31
N ARG A 191 3.94 13.17 -4.74
CA ARG A 191 3.25 14.44 -4.89
C ARG A 191 3.68 15.42 -3.80
N ARG A 192 4.06 16.64 -4.18
CA ARG A 192 4.20 17.74 -3.22
C ARG A 192 2.81 18.28 -2.86
N ASN A 193 2.40 18.09 -1.63
CA ASN A 193 1.09 18.50 -1.16
C ASN A 193 1.07 19.98 -0.73
N GLU A 194 2.16 20.46 -0.13
CA GLU A 194 2.31 21.83 0.38
C GLU A 194 3.66 22.42 -0.05
N ALA A 195 3.72 23.72 -0.24
CA ALA A 195 4.91 24.40 -0.78
C ALA A 195 6.11 24.30 0.17
N ASP A 196 5.88 24.37 1.48
CA ASP A 196 6.91 24.44 2.54
C ASP A 196 7.17 23.09 3.22
N ARG A 197 6.37 22.05 2.89
CA ARG A 197 6.49 20.71 3.45
C ARG A 197 6.67 19.68 2.36
N PHE A 198 7.88 19.16 2.20
CA PHE A 198 8.10 18.12 1.21
C PHE A 198 8.54 16.80 1.85
N ILE A 199 9.74 16.72 2.42
CA ILE A 199 10.23 15.51 3.07
C ILE A 199 10.68 15.82 4.50
N SER A 200 10.21 15.00 5.46
CA SER A 200 10.71 14.91 6.83
C SER A 200 11.15 13.46 7.08
N TRP A 201 12.43 13.25 7.33
CA TRP A 201 12.99 11.91 7.43
C TRP A 201 13.83 11.76 8.69
N LYS A 202 13.58 10.68 9.43
CA LYS A 202 14.40 10.26 10.57
C LYS A 202 15.33 9.13 10.12
N ASP A 203 16.64 9.39 10.15
CA ASP A 203 17.62 8.38 9.77
C ASP A 203 17.79 7.30 10.86
N TYR A 204 18.58 6.26 10.54
CA TYR A 204 18.82 5.15 11.45
C TYR A 204 19.64 5.56 12.71
N GLN A 205 20.25 6.72 12.71
CA GLN A 205 20.92 7.31 13.88
C GLN A 205 19.97 8.15 14.76
N GLY A 206 18.71 8.29 14.33
CA GLY A 206 17.68 9.05 15.04
C GLY A 206 17.64 10.54 14.71
N LYS A 207 18.47 11.02 13.79
CA LYS A 207 18.50 12.42 13.36
C LYS A 207 17.37 12.70 12.36
N VAL A 208 16.61 13.75 12.61
CA VAL A 208 15.55 14.22 11.71
C VAL A 208 16.09 15.27 10.75
N GLY A 209 16.01 14.99 9.46
CA GLY A 209 16.27 15.93 8.36
C GLY A 209 14.97 16.40 7.72
N ARG A 210 14.97 17.65 7.21
CA ARG A 210 13.89 18.20 6.39
C ARG A 210 14.46 18.66 5.06
N TYR A 211 13.85 18.20 3.98
CA TYR A 211 14.35 18.40 2.62
C TYR A 211 13.27 18.99 1.73
N GLN A 212 13.67 19.94 0.89
CA GLN A 212 12.77 20.61 -0.05
C GLN A 212 12.86 20.07 -1.47
N SER A 213 13.72 19.08 -1.73
CA SER A 213 13.82 18.39 -3.01
C SER A 213 14.30 16.96 -2.82
N LEU A 214 14.01 16.09 -3.81
CA LEU A 214 14.53 14.73 -3.85
C LEU A 214 16.06 14.71 -3.99
N ASP A 215 16.63 15.61 -4.77
CA ASP A 215 18.10 15.75 -4.89
C ASP A 215 18.77 16.05 -3.53
N ALA A 216 18.20 16.97 -2.75
CA ALA A 216 18.73 17.24 -1.40
C ALA A 216 18.54 16.05 -0.45
N PHE A 217 17.44 15.31 -0.59
CA PHE A 217 17.18 14.09 0.17
C PHE A 217 18.16 12.98 -0.20
N PHE A 218 18.35 12.71 -1.50
CA PHE A 218 19.32 11.73 -1.98
C PHE A 218 20.74 12.03 -1.51
N ARG A 219 21.22 13.26 -1.68
CA ARG A 219 22.57 13.65 -1.21
C ARG A 219 22.79 13.43 0.28
N ALA A 220 21.74 13.55 1.09
CA ALA A 220 21.84 13.40 2.53
C ALA A 220 21.68 11.95 3.01
N THR A 221 20.95 11.10 2.27
CA THR A 221 20.51 9.79 2.76
C THR A 221 20.91 8.63 1.85
N GLY A 222 21.23 8.88 0.59
CA GLY A 222 21.45 7.86 -0.44
C GLY A 222 20.13 7.19 -0.93
N LEU A 223 18.97 7.73 -0.55
CA LEU A 223 17.66 7.22 -0.96
C LEU A 223 17.07 8.08 -2.09
N GLU A 224 16.29 7.48 -2.99
CA GLU A 224 15.59 8.16 -4.08
C GLU A 224 16.52 8.87 -5.07
N GLU A 225 17.60 8.20 -5.50
CA GLU A 225 18.47 8.70 -6.55
C GLU A 225 17.71 9.00 -7.84
N HIS A 226 16.80 8.10 -8.22
CA HIS A 226 15.94 8.19 -9.39
C HIS A 226 14.49 8.55 -9.04
N GLY A 227 14.25 8.96 -7.79
CA GLY A 227 12.92 9.40 -7.35
C GLY A 227 12.44 10.63 -8.11
N MET A 228 11.15 10.75 -8.32
CA MET A 228 10.59 11.85 -9.11
C MET A 228 9.36 12.50 -8.49
N MET A 229 9.04 13.70 -9.00
CA MET A 229 7.81 14.41 -8.63
C MET A 229 6.68 14.00 -9.57
N ALA A 230 5.48 13.77 -9.04
CA ALA A 230 4.27 13.55 -9.83
C ALA A 230 3.10 14.37 -9.25
N ASP A 231 2.06 14.58 -10.04
CA ASP A 231 0.77 15.09 -9.58
C ASP A 231 -0.35 14.25 -10.21
N TYR A 232 -1.59 14.50 -9.84
CA TYR A 232 -2.74 13.71 -10.28
C TYR A 232 -3.03 13.79 -11.79
N ASP A 233 -2.40 14.70 -12.51
CA ASP A 233 -2.44 14.80 -13.99
C ASP A 233 -1.82 13.59 -14.72
N ILE A 234 -1.09 12.74 -14.00
CA ILE A 234 -0.57 11.48 -14.55
C ILE A 234 -1.64 10.41 -14.74
N PHE A 235 -2.82 10.56 -14.15
CA PHE A 235 -3.91 9.60 -14.22
C PHE A 235 -4.96 9.99 -15.26
N VAL A 236 -5.69 9.00 -15.78
CA VAL A 236 -6.83 9.22 -16.68
C VAL A 236 -7.91 10.06 -15.99
N LYS A 237 -8.21 9.76 -14.72
CA LYS A 237 -9.21 10.50 -13.94
C LYS A 237 -8.93 10.33 -12.45
N ALA A 238 -8.25 11.25 -11.83
CA ALA A 238 -8.10 11.26 -10.37
C ALA A 238 -7.78 12.67 -9.88
N GLY A 239 -8.04 12.89 -8.60
CA GLY A 239 -7.63 14.05 -7.85
C GLY A 239 -7.25 13.66 -6.43
N PRO A 240 -6.74 14.58 -5.61
CA PRO A 240 -6.51 14.30 -4.19
C PRO A 240 -7.80 13.84 -3.52
N PRO A 241 -7.83 12.68 -2.85
CA PRO A 241 -9.01 12.27 -2.12
C PRO A 241 -9.35 13.29 -1.02
N GLU A 242 -10.63 13.55 -0.85
CA GLU A 242 -11.12 14.39 0.24
C GLU A 242 -11.33 13.56 1.51
N GLN A 243 -11.01 14.14 2.65
CA GLN A 243 -11.14 13.47 3.94
C GLN A 243 -12.57 12.99 4.18
N GLY A 244 -12.75 11.67 4.30
CA GLY A 244 -14.02 11.04 4.60
C GLY A 244 -15.05 10.99 3.46
N LYS A 245 -14.70 11.48 2.28
CA LYS A 245 -15.54 11.31 1.09
C LYS A 245 -15.44 9.88 0.58
N SER A 246 -16.59 9.31 0.26
CA SER A 246 -16.67 7.98 -0.35
C SER A 246 -16.55 8.07 -1.86
N TYR A 247 -15.87 7.10 -2.44
CA TYR A 247 -15.63 6.96 -3.87
C TYR A 247 -16.03 5.56 -4.32
N GLU A 248 -16.56 5.45 -5.51
CA GLU A 248 -16.73 4.16 -6.20
C GLU A 248 -15.79 4.11 -7.40
N PRO A 249 -15.37 2.93 -7.87
CA PRO A 249 -14.40 2.81 -8.97
C PRO A 249 -14.68 3.68 -10.21
N PRO A 250 -15.94 3.97 -10.63
CA PRO A 250 -16.21 4.92 -11.72
C PRO A 250 -15.91 6.39 -11.38
N ASP A 251 -15.75 6.75 -10.10
CA ASP A 251 -15.44 8.12 -9.68
C ASP A 251 -14.00 8.49 -9.96
N TYR A 252 -13.11 7.49 -10.03
CA TYR A 252 -11.69 7.65 -10.30
C TYR A 252 -11.18 6.56 -11.25
N ASP A 253 -10.07 6.83 -11.92
CA ASP A 253 -9.37 5.91 -12.82
C ASP A 253 -7.87 6.18 -12.71
N LEU A 254 -7.16 5.29 -12.03
CA LEU A 254 -5.72 5.39 -11.78
C LEU A 254 -4.86 4.81 -12.90
N ARG A 255 -5.45 4.43 -14.04
CA ARG A 255 -4.66 4.12 -15.23
C ARG A 255 -3.88 5.36 -15.64
N LEU A 256 -2.69 5.13 -16.18
CA LEU A 256 -1.83 6.23 -16.60
C LEU A 256 -2.39 6.94 -17.84
N ALA A 257 -2.35 8.26 -17.81
CA ALA A 257 -2.70 9.08 -18.96
C ALA A 257 -1.59 9.00 -20.03
N ASN A 258 -1.98 9.12 -21.29
CA ASN A 258 -1.01 9.18 -22.39
C ASN A 258 -0.02 10.33 -22.19
N GLY A 259 1.28 10.02 -22.25
CA GLY A 259 2.33 11.01 -22.05
C GLY A 259 2.61 11.39 -20.60
N ALA A 260 2.03 10.66 -19.63
CA ALA A 260 2.37 10.84 -18.22
C ALA A 260 3.86 10.60 -17.99
N LYS A 261 4.52 11.48 -17.26
CA LYS A 261 5.98 11.44 -17.02
C LYS A 261 6.47 10.24 -16.21
N VAL A 262 5.55 9.47 -15.62
CA VAL A 262 5.81 8.24 -14.88
C VAL A 262 5.81 6.99 -15.77
N VAL A 263 5.48 7.16 -17.05
CA VAL A 263 5.59 6.12 -18.08
C VAL A 263 7.05 5.92 -18.44
N ASP A 264 7.48 4.66 -18.57
CA ASP A 264 8.88 4.28 -18.83
C ASP A 264 9.90 4.81 -17.78
N ALA A 265 9.45 5.13 -16.57
CA ALA A 265 10.27 5.78 -15.55
C ALA A 265 10.74 4.86 -14.42
N GLY A 266 10.31 3.61 -14.42
CA GLY A 266 10.64 2.63 -13.38
C GLY A 266 11.89 1.82 -13.68
N THR A 267 12.27 0.98 -12.71
CA THR A 267 13.35 0.01 -12.87
C THR A 267 12.80 -1.40 -13.07
N ALA A 268 13.49 -2.21 -13.85
CA ALA A 268 13.11 -3.60 -14.08
C ALA A 268 13.34 -4.44 -12.81
N LEU A 269 12.30 -5.13 -12.37
CA LEU A 269 12.30 -6.03 -11.22
C LEU A 269 11.89 -7.43 -11.71
N ALA A 270 12.84 -8.35 -11.70
CA ALA A 270 12.62 -9.71 -12.19
C ALA A 270 11.40 -10.37 -11.53
N GLN A 271 10.54 -11.01 -12.32
CA GLN A 271 9.29 -11.67 -11.93
C GLN A 271 8.18 -10.71 -11.42
N ILE A 272 8.45 -9.41 -11.33
CA ILE A 272 7.47 -8.41 -10.87
C ILE A 272 7.04 -7.51 -12.03
N THR A 273 8.01 -7.00 -12.79
CA THR A 273 7.75 -6.12 -13.92
C THR A 273 7.91 -6.82 -15.27
N ASP A 274 8.15 -8.12 -15.29
CA ASP A 274 8.24 -8.89 -16.53
C ASP A 274 6.99 -8.68 -17.40
N GLY A 275 7.23 -8.43 -18.70
CA GLY A 275 6.16 -8.13 -19.64
C GLY A 275 5.73 -6.66 -19.67
N PHE A 276 6.50 -5.74 -19.10
CA PHE A 276 6.28 -4.31 -19.33
C PHE A 276 6.42 -3.98 -20.83
N THR A 277 5.78 -2.91 -21.24
CA THR A 277 5.84 -2.39 -22.60
C THR A 277 6.60 -1.06 -22.61
N GLY A 278 7.30 -0.75 -23.71
CA GLY A 278 8.07 0.49 -23.78
C GLY A 278 9.55 0.29 -23.46
N LYS A 279 10.19 1.30 -22.90
CA LYS A 279 11.65 1.32 -22.63
C LYS A 279 12.01 0.82 -21.25
N ALA A 280 11.11 1.00 -20.30
CA ALA A 280 11.24 0.59 -18.89
C ALA A 280 9.84 0.35 -18.33
N PRO A 281 9.71 -0.31 -17.15
CA PRO A 281 8.43 -0.40 -16.47
C PRO A 281 7.87 0.98 -16.10
N ASP A 282 6.56 1.10 -16.07
CA ASP A 282 5.89 2.28 -15.56
C ASP A 282 5.90 2.30 -14.02
N LEU A 283 5.81 3.50 -13.45
CA LEU A 283 5.58 3.63 -12.01
C LEU A 283 4.11 3.36 -11.65
N GLY A 284 3.90 2.75 -10.50
CA GLY A 284 2.57 2.44 -10.00
C GLY A 284 2.06 1.05 -10.39
N CYS A 285 0.77 0.83 -10.14
CA CYS A 285 0.18 -0.50 -10.27
C CYS A 285 -0.20 -0.90 -11.70
N TYR A 286 -0.25 0.05 -12.62
CA TYR A 286 -0.66 -0.16 -14.01
C TYR A 286 0.43 0.19 -15.00
N GLU A 287 0.54 -0.59 -16.06
CA GLU A 287 1.33 -0.29 -17.25
C GLU A 287 0.43 0.41 -18.29
N LEU A 288 0.95 1.45 -18.94
CA LEU A 288 0.21 2.14 -19.99
C LEU A 288 -0.13 1.18 -21.15
N GLY A 289 -1.39 1.18 -21.54
CA GLY A 289 -1.88 0.34 -22.64
C GLY A 289 -2.19 -1.12 -22.24
N GLN A 290 -1.95 -1.52 -21.01
CA GLN A 290 -2.37 -2.82 -20.50
C GLN A 290 -3.72 -2.71 -19.77
N GLU A 291 -4.54 -3.76 -19.90
CA GLU A 291 -5.81 -3.83 -19.18
C GLU A 291 -5.58 -4.04 -17.67
N PRO A 292 -6.29 -3.31 -16.81
CA PRO A 292 -6.25 -3.53 -15.37
C PRO A 292 -6.66 -4.97 -15.00
N PRO A 293 -6.17 -5.50 -13.90
CA PRO A 293 -6.65 -6.77 -13.37
C PRO A 293 -8.16 -6.72 -13.09
N HIS A 294 -8.84 -7.85 -13.24
CA HIS A 294 -10.21 -7.98 -12.75
C HIS A 294 -10.20 -8.08 -11.22
N TYR A 295 -10.72 -7.08 -10.55
CA TYR A 295 -10.89 -7.06 -9.10
C TYR A 295 -12.25 -7.61 -8.68
N GLY A 296 -12.27 -8.41 -7.63
CA GLY A 296 -13.51 -8.97 -7.09
C GLY A 296 -14.00 -10.24 -7.79
N PRO A 297 -15.26 -10.64 -7.57
CA PRO A 297 -15.81 -11.89 -8.08
C PRO A 297 -15.76 -11.97 -9.59
N ARG A 298 -15.31 -13.12 -10.10
CA ARG A 298 -15.33 -13.40 -11.53
C ARG A 298 -16.77 -13.58 -12.03
N PRO A 299 -17.08 -13.19 -13.27
CA PRO A 299 -18.35 -13.50 -13.87
C PRO A 299 -18.62 -15.02 -13.84
N LEU A 300 -19.89 -15.40 -13.61
CA LEU A 300 -20.30 -16.80 -13.69
C LEU A 300 -20.07 -17.30 -15.11
N GLY A 301 -19.22 -18.29 -15.30
CA GLY A 301 -18.87 -18.85 -16.61
C GLY A 301 -17.37 -18.83 -16.90
N ASP A 302 -16.59 -18.03 -16.22
CA ASP A 302 -15.13 -18.02 -16.34
C ASP A 302 -14.53 -19.05 -15.37
N GLY A 303 -14.72 -20.33 -15.67
CA GLY A 303 -13.99 -21.40 -15.02
C GLY A 303 -12.47 -21.22 -15.23
N PRO A 304 -11.62 -21.87 -14.42
CA PRO A 304 -10.18 -21.75 -14.59
C PRO A 304 -9.81 -22.15 -16.03
N LYS A 305 -9.16 -21.23 -16.73
CA LYS A 305 -8.47 -21.50 -17.98
C LYS A 305 -7.11 -22.07 -17.69
#